data_fc6716682ccdf2bb4958c5f2a34e2152
#
_entry.id   fc6716682ccdf2bb4958c5f2a34e2152
#
_cell.length_a   1.000
_cell.length_b   1.000
_cell.length_c   1.000
_cell.angle_alpha   90.00
_cell.angle_beta   90.00
_cell.angle_gamma   90.00
#
_symmetry.space_group_name_H-M   'P 1'
#
loop_
_entity.id
_entity.type
_entity.pdbx_description
1 polymer ?
#
loop_
_entity_poly.entity_id
_entity_poly.type
_entity_poly.pdbx_seq_one_letter_code
_entity_poly.pdbx_strand_id
1 'polypeptide(L)'
;MLKIRKVVASSIAVLAFSLASPVLAFSHRGGEWNYGGHHDPNNWGAYSNYYHNSRNHWAYVGSIGRDNQKIVYKGARVAAYAFVNTDFGEQVTFDAGW
;
A
#
# COMPACT_ATOMS: atom_id res chain seq x y z
N MET A 1 -2.93 19.43 3.19
CA MET A 1 -2.68 18.90 3.41
C MET A 1 -2.09 18.36 4.09
N LEU A 2 -2.25 18.28 4.00
CA LEU A 2 -1.79 17.78 4.51
C LEU A 2 -0.80 17.67 4.96
N LYS A 3 -0.39 17.93 5.25
CA LYS A 3 0.50 17.67 5.59
C LYS A 3 0.72 17.06 6.50
N ILE A 4 0.21 16.72 6.86
CA ILE A 4 0.38 16.04 7.61
C ILE A 4 0.98 15.23 7.56
N ARG A 5 1.08 15.39 7.15
CA ARG A 5 1.65 14.63 6.85
C ARG A 5 2.80 14.39 7.02
N LYS A 6 3.23 14.54 7.34
CA LYS A 6 4.33 14.17 7.40
C LYS A 6 4.81 13.24 8.14
N VAL A 7 4.59 13.13 8.70
CA VAL A 7 4.90 12.32 9.22
C VAL A 7 4.66 11.21 9.35
N VAL A 8 4.25 11.27 9.50
CA VAL A 8 4.00 10.49 9.59
C VAL A 8 3.84 9.63 9.14
N ALA A 9 3.62 9.88 9.21
CA ALA A 9 3.48 9.29 8.72
C ALA A 9 3.84 8.90 7.95
N SER A 10 3.96 9.39 8.48
CA SER A 10 4.29 9.39 7.44
C SER A 10 4.07 8.38 6.51
N SER A 11 4.41 7.88 6.09
CA SER A 11 4.40 7.00 4.97
C SER A 11 3.94 5.61 5.25
N ILE A 12 3.71 5.23 6.46
CA ILE A 12 3.39 3.85 6.80
C ILE A 12 2.02 3.79 7.43
N ALA A 13 1.20 2.89 6.90
CA ALA A 13 -0.10 2.60 7.46
C ALA A 13 -0.15 1.15 7.88
N VAL A 14 -0.78 0.87 9.00
CA VAL A 14 -0.93 -0.48 9.54
C VAL A 14 -2.41 -0.78 9.67
N LEU A 15 -2.84 -1.87 9.07
CA LEU A 15 -4.23 -2.28 9.11
C LEU A 15 -4.35 -3.74 9.45
N ALA A 16 -5.42 -4.07 10.16
CA ALA A 16 -5.83 -5.45 10.38
C ALA A 16 -7.06 -5.69 9.50
N PHE A 17 -6.97 -6.65 8.61
CA PHE A 17 -8.03 -6.88 7.64
C PHE A 17 -8.95 -7.98 8.09
N SER A 18 -10.02 -7.60 8.73
CA SER A 18 -11.10 -8.53 9.02
C SER A 18 -12.34 -8.22 8.18
N LEU A 19 -12.43 -7.03 7.65
CA LEU A 19 -13.57 -6.58 6.88
C LEU A 19 -13.09 -5.94 5.59
N ALA A 20 -13.86 -6.17 4.53
CA ALA A 20 -13.65 -5.43 3.30
C ALA A 20 -14.06 -3.98 3.53
N SER A 21 -13.27 -3.06 3.04
CA SER A 21 -13.61 -1.66 3.10
C SER A 21 -13.16 -0.97 1.84
N PRO A 22 -13.90 0.02 1.40
CA PRO A 22 -13.49 0.79 0.24
C PRO A 22 -12.22 1.56 0.57
N VAL A 23 -11.35 1.64 -0.41
CA VAL A 23 -10.09 2.36 -0.27
C VAL A 23 -10.06 3.43 -1.34
N LEU A 24 -9.82 4.66 -0.92
CA LEU A 24 -9.75 5.79 -1.82
C LEU A 24 -8.28 6.16 -2.01
N ALA A 25 -7.93 6.50 -3.25
CA ALA A 25 -6.60 7.03 -3.52
C ALA A 25 -6.45 8.38 -2.84
N PHE A 26 -5.30 8.64 -2.29
CA PHE A 26 -5.04 9.92 -1.65
C PHE A 26 -3.64 10.40 -2.01
N SER A 27 -3.43 11.68 -1.84
CA SER A 27 -2.18 12.33 -2.16
C SER A 27 -1.10 11.90 -1.18
N HIS A 28 0.04 11.50 -1.70
CA HIS A 28 1.15 11.07 -0.87
C HIS A 28 2.46 11.38 -1.59
N ARG A 29 3.25 12.31 -1.05
CA ARG A 29 4.56 12.67 -1.56
C ARG A 29 4.53 13.01 -3.06
N GLY A 30 3.50 13.73 -3.47
CA GLY A 30 3.36 14.19 -4.85
C GLY A 30 2.73 13.18 -5.80
N GLY A 31 2.41 11.99 -5.33
CA GLY A 31 1.75 10.97 -6.12
C GLY A 31 0.41 10.58 -5.52
N GLU A 32 -0.19 9.55 -6.08
CA GLU A 32 -1.46 9.03 -5.59
C GLU A 32 -1.27 7.61 -5.09
N TRP A 33 -1.70 7.36 -3.87
CA TRP A 33 -1.50 6.10 -3.18
C TRP A 33 -2.84 5.54 -2.71
N ASN A 34 -3.07 4.28 -3.00
CA ASN A 34 -4.16 3.55 -2.37
C ASN A 34 -3.66 2.20 -1.92
N TYR A 35 -4.23 1.70 -0.85
CA TYR A 35 -3.84 0.43 -0.28
C TYR A 35 -5.01 -0.14 0.50
N GLY A 36 -4.97 -1.42 0.76
CA GLY A 36 -6.03 -2.05 1.52
C GLY A 36 -6.00 -3.55 1.43
N GLY A 37 -7.05 -4.15 1.94
CA GLY A 37 -7.23 -5.59 1.89
C GLY A 37 -7.94 -6.01 0.62
N HIS A 38 -7.58 -7.18 0.14
CA HIS A 38 -8.27 -7.83 -0.97
C HIS A 38 -9.02 -9.03 -0.38
N HIS A 39 -10.32 -8.89 -0.26
CA HIS A 39 -11.16 -9.83 0.48
C HIS A 39 -11.87 -10.79 -0.46
N ASP A 40 -11.10 -11.52 -1.23
CA ASP A 40 -11.60 -12.58 -2.11
C ASP A 40 -11.26 -13.91 -1.46
N PRO A 41 -12.25 -14.77 -1.14
CA PRO A 41 -11.96 -16.05 -0.50
C PRO A 41 -10.95 -16.90 -1.26
N ASN A 42 -10.85 -16.73 -2.57
CA ASN A 42 -9.92 -17.49 -3.38
C ASN A 42 -8.58 -16.79 -3.55
N ASN A 43 -8.45 -15.53 -3.09
CA ASN A 43 -7.23 -14.76 -3.24
C ASN A 43 -7.16 -13.69 -2.16
N TRP A 44 -7.19 -14.12 -0.90
CA TRP A 44 -7.14 -13.21 0.23
C TRP A 44 -5.76 -12.56 0.32
N GLY A 45 -5.75 -11.26 0.51
CA GLY A 45 -4.46 -10.57 0.54
C GLY A 45 -4.56 -9.09 0.82
N ALA A 46 -3.49 -8.39 0.53
CA ALA A 46 -3.37 -6.96 0.73
C ALA A 46 -2.53 -6.36 -0.39
N TYR A 47 -2.81 -5.11 -0.72
CA TYR A 47 -2.13 -4.44 -1.81
C TYR A 47 -1.72 -3.02 -1.43
N SER A 48 -0.70 -2.51 -2.14
CA SER A 48 -0.28 -1.13 -2.10
C SER A 48 -0.07 -0.69 -3.54
N ASN A 49 -0.72 0.38 -3.95
CA ASN A 49 -0.70 0.85 -5.32
C ASN A 49 -0.35 2.33 -5.33
N TYR A 50 0.77 2.67 -5.94
CA TYR A 50 1.26 4.04 -5.95
C TYR A 50 1.58 4.50 -7.36
N TYR A 51 1.08 5.68 -7.71
CA TYR A 51 1.29 6.30 -9.01
C TYR A 51 1.97 7.65 -8.82
N HIS A 52 3.02 7.91 -9.58
CA HIS A 52 3.66 9.22 -9.58
C HIS A 52 3.84 9.69 -11.01
N ASN A 53 3.49 10.94 -11.24
CA ASN A 53 3.45 11.50 -12.58
C ASN A 53 4.84 11.81 -13.15
N SER A 54 5.85 12.02 -12.32
CA SER A 54 7.13 12.52 -12.79
C SER A 54 8.35 11.79 -12.25
N ARG A 55 8.19 10.86 -11.31
CA ARG A 55 9.34 10.22 -10.67
C ARG A 55 9.26 8.71 -10.76
N ASN A 56 10.41 8.07 -10.82
CA ASN A 56 10.49 6.65 -10.49
C ASN A 56 10.01 6.47 -9.06
N HIS A 57 9.26 5.41 -8.81
CA HIS A 57 8.59 5.25 -7.53
C HIS A 57 8.39 3.78 -7.20
N TRP A 58 7.89 3.54 -6.00
CA TRP A 58 7.71 2.18 -5.50
C TRP A 58 6.48 2.11 -4.60
N ALA A 59 5.95 0.89 -4.48
CA ALA A 59 4.89 0.57 -3.53
C ALA A 59 5.30 -0.67 -2.75
N TYR A 60 4.92 -0.73 -1.50
CA TYR A 60 5.30 -1.78 -0.58
C TYR A 60 4.11 -2.27 0.22
N VAL A 61 4.02 -3.58 0.42
CA VAL A 61 3.08 -4.18 1.35
C VAL A 61 3.76 -5.37 2.00
N GLY A 62 3.56 -5.55 3.30
CA GLY A 62 4.19 -6.67 3.99
C GLY A 62 3.50 -7.03 5.27
N SER A 63 3.51 -8.32 5.59
CA SER A 63 3.01 -8.83 6.85
C SER A 63 3.89 -8.38 8.00
N ILE A 64 3.28 -8.10 9.15
CA ILE A 64 4.05 -7.67 10.30
C ILE A 64 4.70 -8.86 11.01
N GLY A 65 3.98 -9.96 11.14
CA GLY A 65 4.41 -11.07 11.96
C GLY A 65 5.22 -12.15 11.27
N ARG A 66 5.47 -12.01 9.97
CA ARG A 66 6.23 -13.03 9.24
C ARG A 66 6.86 -12.42 8.00
N ASP A 67 7.77 -13.17 7.40
CA ASP A 67 8.47 -12.74 6.20
C ASP A 67 7.58 -12.98 4.98
N ASN A 68 6.75 -11.97 4.68
CA ASN A 68 5.79 -12.03 3.57
C ASN A 68 5.60 -10.60 3.08
N GLN A 69 6.38 -10.19 2.09
CA GLN A 69 6.40 -8.81 1.67
C GLN A 69 6.67 -8.68 0.19
N LYS A 70 6.28 -7.55 -0.35
CA LYS A 70 6.49 -7.24 -1.76
C LYS A 70 6.76 -5.77 -1.92
N ILE A 71 7.77 -5.44 -2.71
CA ILE A 71 8.01 -4.07 -3.14
C ILE A 71 8.12 -4.08 -4.66
N VAL A 72 7.50 -3.11 -5.30
CA VAL A 72 7.49 -2.99 -6.76
C VAL A 72 7.95 -1.59 -7.13
N TYR A 73 8.91 -1.52 -8.03
CA TYR A 73 9.44 -0.25 -8.55
C TYR A 73 8.94 -0.03 -9.97
N LYS A 74 8.56 1.19 -10.27
CA LYS A 74 8.11 1.56 -11.61
C LYS A 74 8.61 2.96 -11.96
N GLY A 75 8.65 3.24 -13.24
CA GLY A 75 8.98 4.57 -13.74
C GLY A 75 7.78 5.51 -13.67
N ALA A 76 8.03 6.77 -13.98
CA ALA A 76 7.00 7.79 -13.99
C ALA A 76 5.81 7.37 -14.86
N ARG A 77 4.63 7.71 -14.42
CA ARG A 77 3.36 7.48 -15.11
C ARG A 77 2.99 6.00 -15.27
N VAL A 78 3.61 5.13 -14.51
CA VAL A 78 3.24 3.71 -14.44
C VAL A 78 2.93 3.39 -12.99
N ALA A 79 1.77 2.80 -12.73
CA ALA A 79 1.40 2.44 -11.36
C ALA A 79 2.31 1.33 -10.83
N ALA A 80 2.81 1.49 -9.62
CA ALA A 80 3.51 0.45 -8.90
C ALA A 80 2.49 -0.27 -8.03
N TYR A 81 2.21 -1.53 -8.35
CA TYR A 81 1.21 -2.31 -7.65
C TYR A 81 1.87 -3.50 -6.98
N ALA A 82 1.84 -3.53 -5.67
CA ALA A 82 2.40 -4.61 -4.87
C ALA A 82 1.26 -5.36 -4.18
N PHE A 83 1.32 -6.68 -4.18
CA PHE A 83 0.29 -7.53 -3.61
C PHE A 83 0.94 -8.71 -2.90
N VAL A 84 0.42 -9.05 -1.72
CA VAL A 84 0.80 -10.28 -1.02
C VAL A 84 -0.44 -11.00 -0.58
N ASN A 85 -0.40 -12.32 -0.55
CA ASN A 85 -1.47 -13.11 0.04
C ASN A 85 -1.29 -13.13 1.55
N THR A 86 -2.38 -13.01 2.27
CA THR A 86 -2.38 -12.97 3.73
C THR A 86 -3.41 -13.95 4.27
N ASP A 87 -3.33 -14.22 5.55
CA ASP A 87 -4.38 -14.94 6.26
C ASP A 87 -5.48 -13.95 6.66
N PHE A 88 -6.66 -14.48 6.94
CA PHE A 88 -7.77 -13.67 7.39
C PHE A 88 -7.39 -12.95 8.69
N GLY A 89 -7.57 -11.64 8.71
CA GLY A 89 -7.28 -10.84 9.91
C GLY A 89 -5.80 -10.57 10.16
N GLU A 90 -4.93 -10.99 9.27
CA GLU A 90 -3.49 -10.75 9.42
C GLU A 90 -3.18 -9.26 9.30
N GLN A 91 -2.30 -8.76 10.16
CA GLN A 91 -1.89 -7.36 10.12
C GLN A 91 -0.76 -7.15 9.12
N VAL A 92 -0.87 -6.06 8.37
CA VAL A 92 0.11 -5.71 7.35
C VAL A 92 0.49 -4.24 7.45
N THR A 93 1.64 -3.91 6.91
CA THR A 93 2.08 -2.54 6.75
C THR A 93 2.12 -2.19 5.27
N PHE A 94 1.85 -0.93 4.97
CA PHE A 94 1.87 -0.40 3.62
C PHE A 94 2.82 0.78 3.57
N ASP A 95 3.46 0.96 2.43
CA ASP A 95 4.30 2.12 2.20
C ASP A 95 4.39 2.42 0.71
N ALA A 96 4.83 3.61 0.40
CA ALA A 96 5.02 4.03 -0.98
C ALA A 96 5.89 5.28 -0.99
N GLY A 97 6.59 5.48 -2.10
CA GLY A 97 7.43 6.67 -2.21
C GLY A 97 8.30 6.68 -3.45
N TRP A 98 9.34 7.50 -3.38
CA TRP A 98 10.30 7.65 -4.48
C TRP A 98 11.64 8.12 -3.96
#